data_84bb70884673dd85fdc8e6fa1c013ecc
#
_entry.id   84bb70884673dd85fdc8e6fa1c013ecc
#
_cell.length_a   1.000
_cell.length_b   1.000
_cell.length_c   1.000
_cell.angle_alpha   90.00
_cell.angle_beta   90.00
_cell.angle_gamma   90.00
#
_symmetry.space_group_name_H-M   'P 1'
#
loop_
_entity.id
_entity.type
_entity.pdbx_description
1 polymer ?
#
loop_
_entity_poly.entity_id
_entity_poly.type
_entity_poly.pdbx_seq_one_letter_code
_entity_poly.pdbx_strand_id
1 'polypeptide(L)'
;MDKLVSLYERMKKLREAGVRMKDISEETGIASSVLSSLYSSVLPTYINLLSGGCGTESALDQGLQQVNNVSKRKLQGCLDELYDKVSHIEPRFVSNKNGGRPFLDDIEKEAIKYLPNAGIYTGLYQSYSSSSYSDGLKVEPYMISSIVDGDTMPKVYCQNLSGDYYIGVGLFSPFQIGYLMFNEQKRLQLALKVVYLQLPIIEYPQIMKGIYLTHDYNRNPIARRILFVRQGDEIPLEEFADLRTEVIPKARLTGELLEYYNYTCCNEDIIRSMMLISPDKDTNCLLYTSDAADE
;
A
#
# COMPACT_ATOMS: atom_id res chain seq x y z
N MET A 1 37.46 14.28 -13.17
CA MET A 1 36.87 13.31 -12.23
C MET A 1 37.26 11.93 -12.68
N ASP A 2 37.74 11.07 -11.82
CA ASP A 2 38.19 9.72 -12.18
C ASP A 2 36.98 8.88 -12.66
N LYS A 3 37.10 8.33 -13.88
CA LYS A 3 36.01 7.58 -14.51
C LYS A 3 35.64 6.28 -13.76
N LEU A 4 36.61 5.63 -13.12
CA LEU A 4 36.35 4.43 -12.34
C LEU A 4 35.55 4.77 -11.08
N VAL A 5 35.86 5.89 -10.43
CA VAL A 5 35.10 6.40 -9.28
C VAL A 5 33.68 6.75 -9.72
N SER A 6 33.54 7.48 -10.84
CA SER A 6 32.23 7.85 -11.39
C SER A 6 31.42 6.64 -11.81
N LEU A 7 32.05 5.60 -12.35
CA LEU A 7 31.41 4.33 -12.70
C LEU A 7 30.88 3.63 -11.44
N TYR A 8 31.70 3.55 -10.39
CA TYR A 8 31.28 2.95 -9.12
C TYR A 8 30.07 3.65 -8.52
N GLU A 9 30.12 4.97 -8.42
CA GLU A 9 29.02 5.78 -7.87
C GLU A 9 27.73 5.61 -8.69
N ARG A 10 27.84 5.54 -10.01
CA ARG A 10 26.68 5.30 -10.86
C ARG A 10 26.12 3.89 -10.68
N MET A 11 26.96 2.87 -10.68
CA MET A 11 26.54 1.49 -10.42
C MET A 11 25.91 1.34 -9.03
N LYS A 12 26.46 2.03 -8.02
CA LYS A 12 25.91 2.04 -6.67
C LYS A 12 24.49 2.62 -6.64
N LYS A 13 24.27 3.78 -7.27
CA LYS A 13 22.93 4.40 -7.40
C LYS A 13 21.94 3.48 -8.13
N LEU A 14 22.35 2.81 -9.18
CA LEU A 14 21.52 1.84 -9.89
C LEU A 14 21.14 0.65 -9.00
N ARG A 15 22.11 0.14 -8.21
CA ARG A 15 21.88 -0.95 -7.26
C ARG A 15 20.94 -0.55 -6.13
N GLU A 16 21.10 0.64 -5.57
CA GLU A 16 20.20 1.23 -4.57
C GLU A 16 18.78 1.44 -5.13
N ALA A 17 18.67 1.74 -6.42
CA ALA A 17 17.41 1.83 -7.14
C ALA A 17 16.84 0.47 -7.60
N GLY A 18 17.45 -0.67 -7.17
CA GLY A 18 16.95 -2.01 -7.44
C GLY A 18 17.36 -2.65 -8.76
N VAL A 19 18.17 -1.98 -9.61
CA VAL A 19 18.65 -2.54 -10.88
C VAL A 19 19.65 -3.67 -10.59
N ARG A 20 19.42 -4.87 -11.14
CA ARG A 20 20.29 -6.03 -10.92
C ARG A 20 21.49 -6.02 -11.83
N MET A 21 22.59 -6.69 -11.44
CA MET A 21 23.78 -6.81 -12.28
C MET A 21 23.48 -7.53 -13.61
N LYS A 22 22.47 -8.37 -13.66
CA LYS A 22 22.01 -9.00 -14.90
C LYS A 22 21.41 -7.97 -15.87
N ASP A 23 20.65 -7.04 -15.35
CA ASP A 23 20.02 -5.99 -16.17
C ASP A 23 21.09 -5.04 -16.73
N ILE A 24 22.11 -4.70 -15.91
CA ILE A 24 23.27 -3.92 -16.37
C ILE A 24 24.08 -4.72 -17.42
N SER A 25 24.18 -6.04 -17.25
CA SER A 25 24.85 -6.94 -18.19
C SER A 25 24.18 -6.95 -19.56
N GLU A 26 22.86 -7.00 -19.59
CA GLU A 26 22.07 -6.99 -20.82
C GLU A 26 22.26 -5.67 -21.61
N GLU A 27 22.30 -4.53 -20.93
CA GLU A 27 22.46 -3.21 -21.55
C GLU A 27 23.91 -2.93 -21.98
N THR A 28 24.89 -3.42 -21.20
CA THR A 28 26.31 -3.16 -21.48
C THR A 28 26.97 -4.19 -22.39
N GLY A 29 26.40 -5.40 -22.47
CA GLY A 29 27.01 -6.55 -23.15
C GLY A 29 28.19 -7.17 -22.37
N ILE A 30 28.43 -6.77 -21.12
CA ILE A 30 29.49 -7.32 -20.27
C ILE A 30 28.88 -8.35 -19.34
N ALA A 31 29.54 -9.50 -19.20
CA ALA A 31 29.05 -10.59 -18.36
C ALA A 31 28.78 -10.12 -16.92
N SER A 32 27.64 -10.53 -16.36
CA SER A 32 27.19 -10.11 -15.03
C SER A 32 28.18 -10.49 -13.92
N SER A 33 28.95 -11.58 -14.09
CA SER A 33 30.01 -11.99 -13.18
C SER A 33 31.19 -11.01 -13.17
N VAL A 34 31.55 -10.45 -14.34
CA VAL A 34 32.58 -9.42 -14.48
C VAL A 34 32.13 -8.12 -13.81
N LEU A 35 30.91 -7.68 -14.10
CA LEU A 35 30.30 -6.48 -13.48
C LEU A 35 30.20 -6.63 -11.95
N SER A 36 29.80 -7.81 -11.49
CA SER A 36 29.73 -8.11 -10.03
C SER A 36 31.12 -8.02 -9.38
N SER A 37 32.16 -8.61 -10.00
CA SER A 37 33.52 -8.53 -9.50
C SER A 37 34.06 -7.10 -9.50
N LEU A 38 33.79 -6.32 -10.55
CA LEU A 38 34.12 -4.90 -10.60
C LEU A 38 33.48 -4.14 -9.44
N TYR A 39 32.19 -4.29 -9.27
CA TYR A 39 31.40 -3.54 -8.29
C TYR A 39 31.73 -3.94 -6.83
N SER A 40 31.85 -5.25 -6.54
CA SER A 40 32.00 -5.74 -5.17
C SER A 40 33.43 -5.77 -4.65
N SER A 41 34.42 -5.81 -5.54
CA SER A 41 35.83 -6.02 -5.15
C SER A 41 36.76 -4.97 -5.76
N VAL A 42 36.82 -4.87 -7.08
CA VAL A 42 37.84 -4.04 -7.76
C VAL A 42 37.66 -2.56 -7.45
N LEU A 43 36.46 -2.01 -7.70
CA LEU A 43 36.20 -0.58 -7.56
C LEU A 43 36.24 -0.09 -6.10
N PRO A 44 35.67 -0.81 -5.10
CA PRO A 44 35.83 -0.44 -3.70
C PRO A 44 37.29 -0.42 -3.24
N THR A 45 38.08 -1.44 -3.63
CA THR A 45 39.50 -1.50 -3.28
C THR A 45 40.26 -0.35 -3.94
N TYR A 46 40.02 -0.08 -5.22
CA TYR A 46 40.59 1.04 -5.94
C TYR A 46 40.34 2.38 -5.24
N ILE A 47 39.10 2.67 -4.86
CA ILE A 47 38.71 3.91 -4.18
C ILE A 47 39.38 4.04 -2.82
N ASN A 48 39.42 2.95 -2.03
CA ASN A 48 40.09 2.94 -0.73
C ASN A 48 41.59 3.24 -0.83
N LEU A 49 42.26 2.65 -1.80
CA LEU A 49 43.71 2.88 -2.03
C LEU A 49 43.99 4.31 -2.52
N LEU A 50 43.15 4.87 -3.39
CA LEU A 50 43.23 6.27 -3.78
C LEU A 50 43.08 7.21 -2.58
N SER A 51 42.12 6.94 -1.70
CA SER A 51 41.91 7.73 -0.50
C SER A 51 43.11 7.65 0.46
N GLY A 52 43.87 6.54 0.42
CA GLY A 52 45.12 6.33 1.15
C GLY A 52 46.34 6.95 0.48
N GLY A 53 46.19 7.70 -0.65
CA GLY A 53 47.30 8.36 -1.38
C GLY A 53 48.03 7.46 -2.38
N CYS A 54 47.51 6.29 -2.70
CA CYS A 54 48.11 5.44 -3.73
C CYS A 54 47.87 6.01 -5.12
N GLY A 55 48.82 5.86 -6.03
CA GLY A 55 48.67 6.28 -7.41
C GLY A 55 47.61 5.44 -8.17
N THR A 56 46.91 6.05 -9.13
CA THR A 56 45.79 5.45 -9.87
C THR A 56 46.10 4.10 -10.50
N GLU A 57 47.25 3.97 -11.16
CA GLU A 57 47.67 2.71 -11.80
C GLU A 57 47.93 1.60 -10.77
N SER A 58 48.66 1.92 -9.70
CA SER A 58 48.97 0.95 -8.63
C SER A 58 47.70 0.54 -7.88
N ALA A 59 46.79 1.45 -7.61
CA ALA A 59 45.50 1.16 -6.97
C ALA A 59 44.65 0.24 -7.84
N LEU A 60 44.61 0.46 -9.16
CA LEU A 60 43.88 -0.41 -10.06
C LEU A 60 44.48 -1.82 -10.13
N ASP A 61 45.81 -1.92 -10.22
CA ASP A 61 46.48 -3.21 -10.23
C ASP A 61 46.22 -4.03 -8.98
N GLN A 62 46.25 -3.41 -7.80
CA GLN A 62 45.93 -4.07 -6.54
C GLN A 62 44.43 -4.48 -6.45
N GLY A 63 43.53 -3.65 -6.96
CA GLY A 63 42.09 -4.02 -7.02
C GLY A 63 41.84 -5.24 -7.93
N LEU A 64 42.54 -5.30 -9.07
CA LEU A 64 42.39 -6.39 -10.04
C LEU A 64 43.02 -7.69 -9.57
N GLN A 65 44.01 -7.66 -8.68
CA GLN A 65 44.62 -8.88 -8.10
C GLN A 65 43.60 -9.67 -7.25
N GLN A 66 42.53 -9.05 -6.81
CA GLN A 66 41.50 -9.73 -6.00
C GLN A 66 40.54 -10.58 -6.82
N VAL A 67 40.56 -10.49 -8.14
CA VAL A 67 39.63 -11.17 -9.03
C VAL A 67 40.36 -11.76 -10.23
N ASN A 68 39.87 -12.91 -10.73
CA ASN A 68 40.48 -13.60 -11.85
C ASN A 68 39.76 -13.40 -13.20
N ASN A 69 38.59 -12.77 -13.17
CA ASN A 69 37.71 -12.65 -14.32
C ASN A 69 37.69 -11.25 -14.96
N VAL A 70 38.49 -10.32 -14.45
CA VAL A 70 38.60 -8.95 -14.94
C VAL A 70 40.01 -8.69 -15.49
N SER A 71 40.12 -8.39 -16.76
CA SER A 71 41.39 -8.05 -17.40
C SER A 71 41.60 -6.53 -17.44
N LYS A 72 42.74 -6.02 -16.96
CA LYS A 72 43.09 -4.61 -16.97
C LYS A 72 43.00 -4.01 -18.39
N ARG A 73 43.59 -4.69 -19.37
CA ARG A 73 43.59 -4.23 -20.76
C ARG A 73 42.18 -4.13 -21.33
N LYS A 74 41.32 -5.11 -21.04
CA LYS A 74 39.92 -5.07 -21.48
C LYS A 74 39.14 -3.97 -20.78
N LEU A 75 39.30 -3.84 -19.45
CA LEU A 75 38.63 -2.78 -18.69
C LEU A 75 39.00 -1.40 -19.15
N GLN A 76 40.30 -1.12 -19.33
CA GLN A 76 40.76 0.18 -19.84
C GLN A 76 40.30 0.45 -21.28
N GLY A 77 40.24 -0.58 -22.11
CA GLY A 77 39.80 -0.45 -23.50
C GLY A 77 38.30 -0.21 -23.67
N CYS A 78 37.46 -0.64 -22.73
CA CYS A 78 36.02 -0.48 -22.79
C CYS A 78 35.45 0.49 -21.75
N LEU A 79 36.29 1.12 -20.92
CA LEU A 79 35.85 1.93 -19.79
C LEU A 79 34.91 3.07 -20.20
N ASP A 80 35.24 3.76 -21.30
CA ASP A 80 34.47 4.89 -21.79
C ASP A 80 33.07 4.43 -22.26
N GLU A 81 33.03 3.35 -23.04
CA GLU A 81 31.78 2.75 -23.51
C GLU A 81 30.96 2.19 -22.37
N LEU A 82 31.60 1.52 -21.41
CA LEU A 82 30.93 0.99 -20.22
C LEU A 82 30.33 2.11 -19.39
N TYR A 83 31.09 3.17 -19.12
CA TYR A 83 30.61 4.31 -18.35
C TYR A 83 29.43 5.01 -19.06
N ASP A 84 29.53 5.19 -20.37
CA ASP A 84 28.45 5.79 -21.17
C ASP A 84 27.18 4.96 -21.11
N LYS A 85 27.28 3.67 -21.39
CA LYS A 85 26.12 2.75 -21.30
C LYS A 85 25.50 2.72 -19.90
N VAL A 86 26.31 2.58 -18.86
CA VAL A 86 25.82 2.57 -17.47
C VAL A 86 25.19 3.91 -17.08
N SER A 87 25.68 5.02 -17.64
CA SER A 87 25.12 6.35 -17.38
C SER A 87 23.74 6.55 -17.99
N HIS A 88 23.47 5.92 -19.13
CA HIS A 88 22.17 5.96 -19.82
C HIS A 88 21.15 4.93 -19.29
N ILE A 89 21.55 4.00 -18.42
CA ILE A 89 20.61 3.13 -17.75
C ILE A 89 19.75 4.00 -16.84
N GLU A 90 18.54 4.26 -17.25
CA GLU A 90 17.55 4.82 -16.32
C GLU A 90 17.18 3.73 -15.31
N PRO A 91 17.08 4.06 -14.00
CA PRO A 91 16.43 3.17 -13.07
C PRO A 91 15.00 3.01 -13.56
N ARG A 92 14.77 2.02 -14.41
CA ARG A 92 13.42 1.54 -14.58
C ARG A 92 13.01 1.18 -13.17
N PHE A 93 11.93 1.73 -12.69
CA PHE A 93 11.21 1.13 -11.58
C PHE A 93 10.81 -0.26 -12.08
N VAL A 94 11.77 -1.17 -12.06
CA VAL A 94 11.51 -2.57 -12.25
C VAL A 94 10.73 -2.93 -11.01
N SER A 95 9.42 -3.00 -11.17
CA SER A 95 8.62 -3.74 -10.20
C SER A 95 9.32 -5.08 -10.08
N ASN A 96 9.96 -5.27 -8.94
CA ASN A 96 10.89 -6.37 -8.68
C ASN A 96 10.10 -7.67 -8.78
N LYS A 97 10.07 -8.28 -9.97
CA LYS A 97 9.34 -9.53 -10.22
C LYS A 97 9.81 -10.70 -9.35
N ASN A 98 10.91 -10.55 -8.61
CA ASN A 98 11.45 -11.61 -7.74
C ASN A 98 11.81 -11.17 -6.30
N GLY A 99 11.57 -9.93 -5.91
CA GLY A 99 11.63 -9.42 -4.54
C GLY A 99 10.40 -8.56 -4.29
N GLY A 100 9.37 -8.77 -5.10
CA GLY A 100 8.12 -8.07 -5.11
C GLY A 100 7.31 -8.30 -3.84
N ARG A 101 6.26 -7.57 -3.70
CA ARG A 101 5.21 -7.76 -2.72
C ARG A 101 4.19 -8.75 -3.30
N PRO A 102 4.51 -10.08 -3.36
CA PRO A 102 3.75 -11.05 -4.17
C PRO A 102 2.26 -11.00 -3.85
N PHE A 103 1.91 -10.76 -2.59
CA PHE A 103 0.53 -10.60 -2.16
C PHE A 103 -0.16 -9.38 -2.80
N LEU A 104 0.48 -8.21 -2.78
CA LEU A 104 -0.10 -6.99 -3.37
C LEU A 104 -0.12 -7.05 -4.89
N ASP A 105 0.93 -7.58 -5.48
CA ASP A 105 1.04 -7.74 -6.93
C ASP A 105 -0.02 -8.74 -7.46
N ASP A 106 -0.35 -9.78 -6.70
CA ASP A 106 -1.40 -10.73 -7.05
C ASP A 106 -2.79 -10.13 -6.89
N ILE A 107 -3.03 -9.35 -5.83
CA ILE A 107 -4.28 -8.59 -5.66
C ILE A 107 -4.47 -7.63 -6.84
N GLU A 108 -3.44 -6.89 -7.22
CA GLU A 108 -3.53 -5.94 -8.33
C GLU A 108 -3.84 -6.64 -9.66
N LYS A 109 -3.18 -7.76 -9.97
CA LYS A 109 -3.47 -8.57 -11.15
C LYS A 109 -4.90 -9.10 -11.18
N GLU A 110 -5.39 -9.57 -10.04
CA GLU A 110 -6.77 -10.04 -9.95
C GLU A 110 -7.76 -8.86 -10.08
N ALA A 111 -7.48 -7.72 -9.48
CA ALA A 111 -8.30 -6.51 -9.60
C ALA A 111 -8.48 -6.09 -11.06
N ILE A 112 -7.41 -6.06 -11.84
CA ILE A 112 -7.44 -5.71 -13.27
C ILE A 112 -8.37 -6.64 -14.06
N LYS A 113 -8.41 -7.92 -13.77
CA LYS A 113 -9.28 -8.88 -14.46
C LYS A 113 -10.77 -8.56 -14.29
N TYR A 114 -11.13 -8.02 -13.13
CA TYR A 114 -12.52 -7.75 -12.76
C TYR A 114 -12.90 -6.28 -12.80
N LEU A 115 -12.01 -5.45 -13.35
CA LEU A 115 -12.24 -4.01 -13.53
C LEU A 115 -13.59 -3.68 -14.19
N PRO A 116 -14.01 -4.36 -15.29
CA PRO A 116 -15.29 -4.10 -15.92
C PRO A 116 -16.49 -4.28 -14.98
N ASN A 117 -16.38 -5.17 -14.00
CA ASN A 117 -17.46 -5.40 -13.03
C ASN A 117 -17.58 -4.28 -11.99
N ALA A 118 -16.53 -3.50 -11.79
CA ALA A 118 -16.53 -2.42 -10.80
C ALA A 118 -17.47 -1.27 -11.21
N GLY A 119 -17.65 -1.03 -12.50
CA GLY A 119 -18.47 0.07 -13.04
C GLY A 119 -19.92 0.04 -12.57
N ILE A 120 -20.49 -1.14 -12.34
CA ILE A 120 -21.89 -1.26 -11.87
C ILE A 120 -22.08 -0.82 -10.41
N TYR A 121 -20.99 -0.67 -9.66
CA TYR A 121 -21.02 -0.22 -8.25
C TYR A 121 -20.57 1.24 -8.07
N THR A 122 -20.29 1.95 -9.15
CA THR A 122 -19.93 3.38 -9.09
C THR A 122 -21.10 4.22 -8.61
N GLY A 123 -20.81 5.29 -7.88
CA GLY A 123 -21.83 6.23 -7.40
C GLY A 123 -21.57 6.74 -6.00
N LEU A 124 -22.50 7.57 -5.56
CA LEU A 124 -22.55 8.13 -4.22
C LEU A 124 -23.40 7.23 -3.31
N TYR A 125 -22.90 6.94 -2.13
CA TYR A 125 -23.54 6.11 -1.12
C TYR A 125 -23.55 6.80 0.23
N GLN A 126 -24.59 6.54 1.00
CA GLN A 126 -24.61 6.82 2.43
C GLN A 126 -24.47 5.50 3.19
N SER A 127 -23.48 5.41 4.04
CA SER A 127 -23.28 4.22 4.87
C SER A 127 -23.86 4.42 6.25
N TYR A 128 -24.37 3.35 6.82
CA TYR A 128 -24.97 3.30 8.15
C TYR A 128 -24.28 2.24 8.97
N SER A 129 -23.88 2.61 10.19
CA SER A 129 -23.23 1.69 11.14
C SER A 129 -23.41 2.15 12.58
N SER A 130 -23.14 1.27 13.54
CA SER A 130 -23.14 1.62 14.96
C SER A 130 -22.06 2.65 15.27
N SER A 131 -22.40 3.67 16.05
CA SER A 131 -21.42 4.66 16.54
C SER A 131 -20.55 4.08 17.65
N SER A 132 -19.27 4.52 17.70
CA SER A 132 -18.35 4.25 18.84
C SER A 132 -18.49 5.27 19.96
N TYR A 133 -19.11 6.41 19.68
CA TYR A 133 -19.14 7.56 20.59
C TYR A 133 -20.40 7.63 21.46
N SER A 134 -21.52 7.13 20.93
CA SER A 134 -22.81 7.22 21.59
C SER A 134 -23.75 6.13 21.07
N ASP A 135 -24.84 5.86 21.81
CA ASP A 135 -25.93 5.01 21.32
C ASP A 135 -26.67 5.72 20.18
N GLY A 136 -26.27 5.41 18.96
CA GLY A 136 -26.81 6.04 17.78
C GLY A 136 -26.29 5.43 16.48
N LEU A 137 -26.90 5.86 15.40
CA LEU A 137 -26.59 5.46 14.04
C LEU A 137 -25.56 6.44 13.45
N LYS A 138 -24.39 5.95 13.13
CA LYS A 138 -23.38 6.71 12.39
C LYS A 138 -23.71 6.67 10.91
N VAL A 139 -23.72 7.82 10.29
CA VAL A 139 -24.03 8.05 8.88
C VAL A 139 -22.83 8.68 8.22
N GLU A 140 -22.18 7.97 7.28
CA GLU A 140 -20.96 8.42 6.59
C GLU A 140 -21.16 8.40 5.08
N PRO A 141 -20.83 9.49 4.37
CA PRO A 141 -20.80 9.48 2.91
C PRO A 141 -19.62 8.66 2.36
N TYR A 142 -19.90 7.89 1.34
CA TYR A 142 -18.93 7.16 0.52
C TYR A 142 -19.16 7.42 -0.95
N MET A 143 -18.09 7.46 -1.72
CA MET A 143 -18.17 7.53 -3.17
C MET A 143 -17.24 6.47 -3.77
N ILE A 144 -17.77 5.69 -4.69
CA ILE A 144 -17.00 4.75 -5.52
C ILE A 144 -16.91 5.39 -6.90
N SER A 145 -15.70 5.80 -7.30
CA SER A 145 -15.51 6.53 -8.54
C SER A 145 -15.40 5.61 -9.74
N SER A 146 -15.73 6.17 -10.88
CA SER A 146 -15.45 5.59 -12.18
C SER A 146 -13.93 5.37 -12.34
N ILE A 147 -13.58 4.39 -13.14
CA ILE A 147 -12.17 4.06 -13.42
C ILE A 147 -11.66 5.04 -14.46
N VAL A 148 -10.56 5.70 -14.16
CA VAL A 148 -9.84 6.56 -15.09
C VAL A 148 -8.79 5.73 -15.83
N ASP A 149 -8.54 6.08 -17.10
CA ASP A 149 -7.50 5.40 -17.90
C ASP A 149 -6.16 5.34 -17.17
N GLY A 150 -5.64 4.12 -17.02
CA GLY A 150 -4.40 3.85 -16.30
C GLY A 150 -4.57 3.44 -14.85
N ASP A 151 -5.75 3.57 -14.25
CA ASP A 151 -6.03 3.04 -12.91
C ASP A 151 -6.28 1.52 -12.98
N THR A 152 -5.75 0.79 -12.02
CA THR A 152 -5.94 -0.67 -11.88
C THR A 152 -7.10 -1.04 -10.96
N MET A 153 -7.61 -0.06 -10.21
CA MET A 153 -8.72 -0.20 -9.25
C MET A 153 -9.51 1.11 -9.19
N PRO A 154 -10.84 1.06 -8.97
CA PRO A 154 -11.60 2.26 -8.72
C PRO A 154 -11.15 2.94 -7.42
N LYS A 155 -11.08 4.26 -7.44
CA LYS A 155 -10.87 5.06 -6.23
C LYS A 155 -12.13 5.07 -5.39
N VAL A 156 -11.95 5.04 -4.10
CA VAL A 156 -13.06 5.11 -3.13
C VAL A 156 -12.79 6.23 -2.16
N TYR A 157 -13.82 6.98 -1.85
CA TYR A 157 -13.74 8.10 -0.93
C TYR A 157 -14.68 7.84 0.24
N CYS A 158 -14.28 8.20 1.45
CA CYS A 158 -15.17 8.27 2.59
C CYS A 158 -14.83 9.47 3.46
N GLN A 159 -15.80 9.99 4.17
CA GLN A 159 -15.62 11.13 5.06
C GLN A 159 -15.73 10.71 6.51
N ASN A 160 -14.95 11.34 7.39
CA ASN A 160 -15.00 11.09 8.82
C ASN A 160 -15.78 12.18 9.58
N LEU A 161 -15.98 11.96 10.89
CA LEU A 161 -16.65 12.93 11.78
C LEU A 161 -15.93 14.28 11.89
N SER A 162 -14.63 14.34 11.58
CA SER A 162 -13.85 15.59 11.61
C SER A 162 -13.98 16.43 10.34
N GLY A 163 -14.71 15.93 9.35
CA GLY A 163 -14.88 16.61 8.05
C GLY A 163 -13.73 16.39 7.06
N ASP A 164 -12.77 15.53 7.41
CA ASP A 164 -11.76 15.09 6.44
C ASP A 164 -12.27 13.92 5.63
N TYR A 165 -11.81 13.79 4.40
CA TYR A 165 -12.07 12.61 3.61
C TYR A 165 -10.81 11.78 3.40
N TYR A 166 -11.01 10.49 3.26
CA TYR A 166 -9.97 9.50 2.96
C TYR A 166 -10.14 8.99 1.55
N ILE A 167 -9.01 8.73 0.90
CA ILE A 167 -8.97 8.09 -0.40
C ILE A 167 -8.49 6.66 -0.19
N GLY A 168 -9.18 5.73 -0.80
CA GLY A 168 -8.87 4.32 -0.79
C GLY A 168 -9.02 3.71 -2.16
N VAL A 169 -9.01 2.38 -2.20
CA VAL A 169 -9.21 1.58 -3.42
C VAL A 169 -10.33 0.57 -3.21
N GLY A 170 -11.05 0.27 -4.27
CA GLY A 170 -12.09 -0.76 -4.30
C GLY A 170 -11.63 -1.98 -5.09
N LEU A 171 -11.94 -3.17 -4.57
CA LEU A 171 -11.76 -4.46 -5.23
C LEU A 171 -13.12 -5.13 -5.35
N PHE A 172 -13.54 -5.45 -6.57
CA PHE A 172 -14.87 -6.02 -6.83
C PHE A 172 -14.72 -7.38 -7.52
N SER A 173 -14.95 -8.44 -6.75
CA SER A 173 -14.86 -9.81 -7.24
C SER A 173 -16.15 -10.24 -7.94
N PRO A 174 -16.08 -11.10 -8.99
CA PRO A 174 -17.24 -11.67 -9.64
C PRO A 174 -18.06 -12.59 -8.72
N PHE A 175 -17.50 -12.97 -7.57
CA PHE A 175 -18.18 -13.85 -6.59
C PHE A 175 -19.03 -13.08 -5.59
N GLN A 176 -19.54 -11.90 -5.96
CA GLN A 176 -20.40 -11.05 -5.13
C GLN A 176 -19.70 -10.54 -3.86
N ILE A 177 -18.42 -10.33 -3.92
CA ILE A 177 -17.62 -9.82 -2.81
C ILE A 177 -16.91 -8.55 -3.24
N GLY A 178 -17.05 -7.49 -2.46
CA GLY A 178 -16.32 -6.24 -2.61
C GLY A 178 -15.50 -5.91 -1.37
N TYR A 179 -14.36 -5.30 -1.60
CA TYR A 179 -13.50 -4.76 -0.55
C TYR A 179 -13.25 -3.28 -0.83
N LEU A 180 -13.46 -2.43 0.16
CA LEU A 180 -13.02 -1.05 0.13
C LEU A 180 -11.93 -0.89 1.19
N MET A 181 -10.76 -0.45 0.77
CA MET A 181 -9.59 -0.35 1.64
C MET A 181 -9.13 1.10 1.73
N PHE A 182 -8.99 1.60 2.93
CA PHE A 182 -8.55 2.95 3.22
C PHE A 182 -7.39 2.96 4.19
N ASN A 183 -6.46 3.88 4.00
CA ASN A 183 -5.54 4.25 5.03
C ASN A 183 -6.07 5.52 5.72
N GLU A 184 -6.62 5.37 6.92
CA GLU A 184 -7.20 6.47 7.71
C GLU A 184 -6.11 7.36 8.35
N GLN A 185 -5.01 7.59 7.64
CA GLN A 185 -3.87 8.29 8.19
C GLN A 185 -3.94 9.79 8.06
N LYS A 186 -3.71 10.48 9.15
CA LYS A 186 -3.34 11.90 9.11
C LYS A 186 -1.84 12.17 9.28
N ARG A 187 -1.04 11.30 9.86
CA ARG A 187 0.42 11.48 10.03
C ARG A 187 1.11 10.16 10.39
N LEU A 188 2.01 9.66 9.55
CA LEU A 188 3.04 8.64 9.85
C LEU A 188 2.59 7.32 10.52
N GLN A 189 1.31 7.06 10.69
CA GLN A 189 0.78 5.83 11.25
C GLN A 189 -0.05 5.11 10.20
N LEU A 190 0.14 3.81 10.06
CA LEU A 190 -0.73 2.98 9.26
C LEU A 190 -2.01 2.71 10.04
N ALA A 191 -3.14 3.18 9.53
CA ALA A 191 -4.46 2.96 10.09
C ALA A 191 -5.39 2.40 9.00
N LEU A 192 -5.33 1.09 8.81
CA LEU A 192 -6.10 0.43 7.78
C LEU A 192 -7.56 0.26 8.21
N LYS A 193 -8.48 0.76 7.39
CA LYS A 193 -9.91 0.44 7.43
C LYS A 193 -10.24 -0.42 6.23
N VAL A 194 -10.85 -1.55 6.46
CA VAL A 194 -11.33 -2.46 5.40
C VAL A 194 -12.83 -2.62 5.53
N VAL A 195 -13.56 -2.33 4.47
CA VAL A 195 -14.98 -2.63 4.35
C VAL A 195 -15.12 -3.85 3.46
N TYR A 196 -15.80 -4.85 3.95
CA TYR A 196 -16.11 -6.10 3.25
C TYR A 196 -17.59 -6.09 2.90
N LEU A 197 -17.92 -6.06 1.60
CA LEU A 197 -19.29 -5.94 1.10
C LEU A 197 -19.75 -7.23 0.43
N GLN A 198 -20.99 -7.63 0.69
CA GLN A 198 -21.73 -8.53 -0.14
C GLN A 198 -22.32 -7.73 -1.31
N LEU A 199 -21.94 -8.07 -2.53
CA LEU A 199 -22.37 -7.37 -3.73
C LEU A 199 -23.59 -8.06 -4.32
N PRO A 200 -24.70 -7.35 -4.56
CA PRO A 200 -25.83 -7.87 -5.34
C PRO A 200 -25.43 -8.10 -6.81
N ILE A 201 -26.09 -9.06 -7.48
CA ILE A 201 -25.88 -9.37 -8.90
C ILE A 201 -26.58 -8.37 -9.84
N ILE A 202 -27.14 -7.32 -9.29
CA ILE A 202 -27.88 -6.30 -10.07
C ILE A 202 -26.99 -5.10 -10.34
N GLU A 203 -27.18 -4.46 -11.48
CA GLU A 203 -26.54 -3.20 -11.78
C GLU A 203 -27.07 -2.09 -10.88
N TYR A 204 -26.17 -1.22 -10.43
CA TYR A 204 -26.49 -0.06 -9.57
C TYR A 204 -27.33 -0.44 -8.33
N PRO A 205 -26.84 -1.36 -7.49
CA PRO A 205 -27.60 -1.83 -6.34
C PRO A 205 -27.95 -0.69 -5.40
N GLN A 206 -29.21 -0.63 -4.98
CA GLN A 206 -29.69 0.39 -4.05
C GLN A 206 -29.14 0.17 -2.64
N ILE A 207 -28.92 -1.09 -2.25
CA ILE A 207 -28.42 -1.47 -0.91
C ILE A 207 -27.34 -2.53 -1.06
N MET A 208 -26.22 -2.29 -0.37
CA MET A 208 -25.15 -3.28 -0.15
C MET A 208 -24.92 -3.47 1.33
N LYS A 209 -24.75 -4.72 1.76
CA LYS A 209 -24.54 -5.10 3.16
C LYS A 209 -23.12 -5.58 3.38
N GLY A 210 -22.57 -5.33 4.57
CA GLY A 210 -21.23 -5.81 4.86
C GLY A 210 -20.82 -5.61 6.30
N ILE A 211 -19.52 -5.75 6.50
CA ILE A 211 -18.84 -5.44 7.75
C ILE A 211 -17.66 -4.52 7.46
N TYR A 212 -17.24 -3.75 8.42
CA TYR A 212 -15.96 -3.06 8.36
C TYR A 212 -15.08 -3.40 9.56
N LEU A 213 -13.78 -3.40 9.31
CA LEU A 213 -12.71 -3.60 10.27
C LEU A 213 -11.91 -2.32 10.36
N THR A 214 -11.71 -1.81 11.56
CA THR A 214 -10.86 -0.65 11.85
C THR A 214 -10.49 -0.66 13.34
N HIS A 215 -10.13 0.47 13.90
CA HIS A 215 -9.90 0.68 15.33
C HIS A 215 -10.76 1.85 15.83
N ASP A 216 -11.07 1.85 17.11
CA ASP A 216 -11.72 2.99 17.78
C ASP A 216 -10.69 4.08 18.16
N TYR A 217 -11.16 5.12 18.84
CA TYR A 217 -10.31 6.20 19.32
C TYR A 217 -9.19 5.73 20.27
N ASN A 218 -9.45 4.67 21.04
CA ASN A 218 -8.50 4.07 21.96
C ASN A 218 -7.61 2.99 21.30
N ARG A 219 -7.66 2.87 19.97
CA ARG A 219 -6.95 1.87 19.17
C ARG A 219 -7.41 0.42 19.39
N ASN A 220 -8.56 0.22 20.00
CA ASN A 220 -9.14 -1.10 20.08
C ASN A 220 -9.61 -1.57 18.71
N PRO A 221 -9.29 -2.79 18.28
CA PRO A 221 -9.81 -3.34 17.04
C PRO A 221 -11.34 -3.46 17.12
N ILE A 222 -12.02 -3.03 16.08
CA ILE A 222 -13.47 -3.15 15.97
C ILE A 222 -13.86 -3.82 14.66
N ALA A 223 -14.90 -4.64 14.73
CA ALA A 223 -15.61 -5.20 13.59
C ALA A 223 -17.10 -4.90 13.76
N ARG A 224 -17.72 -4.28 12.77
CA ARG A 224 -19.13 -3.87 12.84
C ARG A 224 -19.82 -4.08 11.51
N ARG A 225 -21.13 -4.33 11.58
CA ARG A 225 -21.98 -4.31 10.39
C ARG A 225 -22.02 -2.90 9.80
N ILE A 226 -22.11 -2.86 8.49
CA ILE A 226 -22.28 -1.63 7.71
C ILE A 226 -23.31 -1.89 6.60
N LEU A 227 -24.10 -0.88 6.35
CA LEU A 227 -25.08 -0.84 5.28
C LEU A 227 -24.74 0.33 4.37
N PHE A 228 -24.69 0.10 3.06
CA PHE A 228 -24.55 1.13 2.05
C PHE A 228 -25.88 1.33 1.34
N VAL A 229 -26.37 2.56 1.30
CA VAL A 229 -27.58 2.94 0.55
C VAL A 229 -27.17 3.93 -0.53
N ARG A 230 -27.47 3.60 -1.78
CA ARG A 230 -27.12 4.41 -2.93
C ARG A 230 -27.93 5.72 -2.92
N GLN A 231 -27.24 6.85 -3.08
CA GLN A 231 -27.85 8.18 -3.12
C GLN A 231 -27.96 8.70 -4.56
N GLY A 232 -27.14 8.20 -5.46
CA GLY A 232 -27.12 8.66 -6.85
C GLY A 232 -25.82 8.28 -7.56
N ASP A 233 -25.57 9.00 -8.64
CA ASP A 233 -24.35 8.87 -9.42
C ASP A 233 -23.17 9.55 -8.72
N GLU A 234 -21.98 9.35 -9.29
CA GLU A 234 -20.75 10.00 -8.84
C GLU A 234 -20.87 11.52 -8.94
N ILE A 235 -20.38 12.23 -7.93
CA ILE A 235 -20.36 13.68 -7.87
C ILE A 235 -18.92 14.21 -7.91
N PRO A 236 -18.70 15.48 -8.28
CA PRO A 236 -17.39 16.11 -8.18
C PRO A 236 -16.79 16.00 -6.77
N LEU A 237 -15.47 15.86 -6.70
CA LEU A 237 -14.79 15.67 -5.40
C LEU A 237 -14.95 16.87 -4.46
N GLU A 238 -15.06 18.06 -5.02
CA GLU A 238 -15.34 19.30 -4.27
C GLU A 238 -16.71 19.22 -3.57
N GLU A 239 -17.73 18.73 -4.26
CA GLU A 239 -19.07 18.53 -3.68
C GLU A 239 -19.06 17.41 -2.65
N PHE A 240 -18.31 16.32 -2.90
CA PHE A 240 -18.14 15.24 -1.93
C PHE A 240 -17.46 15.74 -0.65
N ALA A 241 -16.48 16.63 -0.75
CA ALA A 241 -15.76 17.20 0.40
C ALA A 241 -16.67 18.07 1.29
N ASP A 242 -17.78 18.57 0.75
CA ASP A 242 -18.76 19.35 1.51
C ASP A 242 -19.78 18.50 2.28
N LEU A 243 -19.89 17.22 1.97
CA LEU A 243 -20.72 16.29 2.72
C LEU A 243 -20.24 16.15 4.16
N ARG A 244 -21.07 15.65 5.05
CA ARG A 244 -20.72 15.53 6.47
C ARG A 244 -21.11 14.14 7.01
N THR A 245 -20.22 13.60 7.80
CA THR A 245 -20.52 12.46 8.65
C THR A 245 -21.21 12.93 9.91
N GLU A 246 -22.27 12.24 10.32
CA GLU A 246 -23.01 12.55 11.52
C GLU A 246 -23.34 11.30 12.34
N VAL A 247 -23.73 11.53 13.58
CA VAL A 247 -24.30 10.47 14.45
C VAL A 247 -25.71 10.89 14.87
N ILE A 248 -26.68 10.10 14.43
CA ILE A 248 -28.08 10.32 14.79
C ILE A 248 -28.38 9.54 16.09
N PRO A 249 -28.72 10.21 17.20
CA PRO A 249 -29.06 9.53 18.45
C PRO A 249 -30.24 8.57 18.26
N LYS A 250 -30.20 7.43 18.91
CA LYS A 250 -31.25 6.39 18.84
C LYS A 250 -32.66 6.95 19.05
N ALA A 251 -32.80 7.88 19.99
CA ALA A 251 -34.09 8.51 20.31
C ALA A 251 -34.72 9.32 19.15
N ARG A 252 -33.93 9.65 18.12
CA ARG A 252 -34.38 10.39 16.94
C ARG A 252 -34.61 9.52 15.72
N LEU A 253 -34.33 8.22 15.82
CA LEU A 253 -34.45 7.30 14.70
C LEU A 253 -35.91 6.89 14.48
N THR A 254 -36.38 7.04 13.27
CA THR A 254 -37.74 6.64 12.84
C THR A 254 -37.69 6.03 11.43
N GLY A 255 -38.71 5.27 11.05
CA GLY A 255 -38.83 4.69 9.70
C GLY A 255 -37.60 3.85 9.33
N GLU A 256 -37.11 4.05 8.12
CA GLU A 256 -35.98 3.30 7.56
C GLU A 256 -34.69 3.45 8.40
N LEU A 257 -34.43 4.62 8.98
CA LEU A 257 -33.26 4.83 9.84
C LEU A 257 -33.27 3.95 11.07
N LEU A 258 -34.45 3.69 11.63
CA LEU A 258 -34.60 2.75 12.77
C LEU A 258 -34.35 1.31 12.31
N GLU A 259 -34.78 0.94 11.11
CA GLU A 259 -34.47 -0.38 10.54
C GLU A 259 -32.97 -0.55 10.29
N TYR A 260 -32.29 0.46 9.74
CA TYR A 260 -30.85 0.45 9.55
C TYR A 260 -30.08 0.36 10.88
N TYR A 261 -30.56 1.07 11.91
CA TYR A 261 -30.02 0.95 13.25
C TYR A 261 -30.19 -0.47 13.80
N ASN A 262 -31.39 -1.04 13.72
CA ASN A 262 -31.66 -2.39 14.20
C ASN A 262 -30.80 -3.43 13.48
N TYR A 263 -30.56 -3.26 12.19
CA TYR A 263 -29.67 -4.12 11.41
C TYR A 263 -28.21 -3.99 11.83
N THR A 264 -27.70 -2.76 12.00
CA THR A 264 -26.26 -2.49 12.23
C THR A 264 -25.86 -2.52 13.70
N CYS A 265 -26.82 -2.38 14.62
CA CYS A 265 -26.58 -2.32 16.06
C CYS A 265 -27.23 -3.52 16.80
N CYS A 266 -27.40 -4.65 16.12
CA CYS A 266 -28.03 -5.84 16.69
C CYS A 266 -27.24 -6.37 17.91
N ASN A 267 -27.93 -6.55 19.02
CA ASN A 267 -27.32 -7.08 20.26
C ASN A 267 -26.90 -8.56 20.15
N GLU A 268 -27.47 -9.28 19.21
CA GLU A 268 -27.17 -10.70 18.95
C GLU A 268 -25.94 -10.86 18.04
N ASP A 269 -25.38 -9.76 17.54
CA ASP A 269 -24.20 -9.79 16.71
C ASP A 269 -22.99 -10.19 17.54
N ILE A 270 -22.34 -11.29 17.17
CA ILE A 270 -21.10 -11.75 17.84
C ILE A 270 -19.89 -10.88 17.51
N ILE A 271 -19.97 -10.10 16.42
CA ILE A 271 -18.92 -9.17 16.01
C ILE A 271 -19.11 -7.86 16.75
N ARG A 272 -18.45 -7.71 17.88
CA ARG A 272 -18.50 -6.52 18.75
C ARG A 272 -17.15 -5.85 18.85
N SER A 273 -17.15 -4.63 19.39
CA SER A 273 -15.91 -4.03 19.88
C SER A 273 -15.31 -4.92 20.96
N MET A 274 -14.06 -5.29 20.81
CA MET A 274 -13.40 -6.22 21.72
C MET A 274 -13.04 -5.55 23.05
N MET A 275 -12.70 -4.27 23.00
CA MET A 275 -12.19 -3.53 24.16
C MET A 275 -12.94 -2.23 24.34
N LEU A 276 -13.15 -1.86 25.58
CA LEU A 276 -13.83 -0.63 25.99
C LEU A 276 -12.85 0.44 26.49
N ILE A 277 -11.63 0.05 26.80
CA ILE A 277 -10.60 0.91 27.36
C ILE A 277 -9.35 0.87 26.50
N SER A 278 -8.49 1.88 26.64
CA SER A 278 -7.20 1.90 25.96
C SER A 278 -6.37 0.65 26.33
N PRO A 279 -5.76 -0.05 25.37
CA PRO A 279 -4.89 -1.20 25.64
C PRO A 279 -3.78 -0.90 26.65
N ASP A 280 -3.27 0.33 26.68
CA ASP A 280 -2.24 0.76 27.61
C ASP A 280 -2.72 0.86 29.08
N LYS A 281 -4.05 0.84 29.28
CA LYS A 281 -4.71 0.93 30.60
C LYS A 281 -5.43 -0.35 30.96
N ASP A 282 -5.47 -1.32 30.08
CA ASP A 282 -6.12 -2.58 30.32
C ASP A 282 -5.19 -3.51 31.11
N THR A 283 -5.19 -3.31 32.42
CA THR A 283 -4.50 -4.19 33.35
C THR A 283 -5.24 -5.51 33.58
N ASN A 284 -6.46 -5.63 33.06
CA ASN A 284 -7.31 -6.83 33.15
C ASN A 284 -7.40 -7.57 31.81
N CYS A 285 -6.37 -7.50 30.99
CA CYS A 285 -6.33 -8.33 29.80
C CYS A 285 -6.19 -9.79 30.24
N LEU A 286 -7.34 -10.44 30.43
CA LEU A 286 -7.46 -11.84 30.87
C LEU A 286 -6.65 -12.82 30.01
N LEU A 287 -6.29 -12.40 28.78
CA LEU A 287 -5.44 -13.19 27.89
C LEU A 287 -3.96 -13.20 28.29
N TYR A 288 -3.52 -12.27 29.14
CA TYR A 288 -2.13 -12.13 29.55
C TYR A 288 -1.86 -12.36 31.04
N THR A 289 -2.91 -12.43 31.87
CA THR A 289 -2.76 -12.49 33.32
C THR A 289 -3.28 -13.77 33.98
N SER A 290 -4.00 -14.63 33.25
CA SER A 290 -4.53 -15.87 33.83
C SER A 290 -3.50 -16.97 34.06
N ASP A 291 -2.37 -16.92 33.34
CA ASP A 291 -1.37 -17.99 33.42
C ASP A 291 -0.20 -17.69 34.38
N ALA A 292 -0.17 -16.52 35.01
CA ALA A 292 0.92 -16.12 35.91
C ALA A 292 0.59 -16.24 37.41
N ALA A 293 -0.62 -16.68 37.74
CA ALA A 293 -1.08 -16.73 39.13
C ALA A 293 -1.20 -18.14 39.73
N ASP A 294 -0.89 -19.20 38.94
CA ASP A 294 -0.98 -20.61 39.36
C ASP A 294 0.37 -21.35 39.30
N GLU A 295 1.50 -20.63 39.41
CA GLU A 295 2.82 -21.26 39.71
C GLU A 295 3.37 -20.80 41.05
#